data_745d5ab4f8ece2f37b221c5b8a756d28
#
_entry.id   745d5ab4f8ece2f37b221c5b8a756d28
#
_cell.length_a   1.000
_cell.length_b   1.000
_cell.length_c   1.000
_cell.angle_alpha   90.00
_cell.angle_beta   90.00
_cell.angle_gamma   90.00
#
_symmetry.space_group_name_H-M   'P 1'
#
loop_
_entity.id
_entity.type
_entity.pdbx_description
1 polymer ?
#
loop_
_entity_poly.entity_id
_entity_poly.type
_entity_poly.pdbx_seq_one_letter_code
_entity_poly.pdbx_strand_id
1 'polypeptide(L)'
;MRIVLISGIVFVHIPFDTDSSPFQGVYGFFDWLRVFLRDSLFRVGVPCLSAISGYLLFRHGEASLDYGKTVRRKAKTVLLPFLVWNSAFFLFVLILQNRGIGDGYIPDLTDASPRTLATLLFAVEGTPINLPLYFLRDLFVCILLSPLLAMLISRYPLPTLASLLLLAALPVSLGIVLRNSILFSFSFGIYLSLHRIDLTIIDRYAVRVGAAFLVLAMAWATAAYIAGPDLPVWLVFGRDLMVLAGIPGFWALSAILIKSRLAQRLAETGGLSFWIFCAHYPLLFCLFVLWNRSGADLYPVFYLLAAGITLTALPLTNGLARSAAPSFYNLLTGSRMQPRASVLTVDRRQTTSE
;
A
#
# COMPACT_ATOMS: atom_id res chain seq x y z
N MET A 1 -6.55 10.06 3.83
CA MET A 1 -5.31 9.31 4.06
C MET A 1 -5.08 8.17 3.05
N ARG A 2 -5.97 7.14 2.96
CA ARG A 2 -5.72 5.96 2.08
C ARG A 2 -5.41 6.30 0.63
N ILE A 3 -6.18 7.21 0.00
CA ILE A 3 -5.96 7.56 -1.41
C ILE A 3 -4.58 8.21 -1.61
N VAL A 4 -4.12 9.07 -0.69
CA VAL A 4 -2.81 9.72 -0.76
C VAL A 4 -1.69 8.70 -0.64
N LEU A 5 -1.80 7.77 0.33
CA LEU A 5 -0.81 6.70 0.50
C LEU A 5 -0.72 5.82 -0.73
N ILE A 6 -1.87 5.42 -1.30
CA ILE A 6 -1.91 4.54 -2.46
C ILE A 6 -1.44 5.25 -3.73
N SER A 7 -1.78 6.52 -3.92
CA SER A 7 -1.20 7.32 -5.00
C SER A 7 0.32 7.45 -4.85
N GLY A 8 0.82 7.59 -3.62
CA GLY A 8 2.26 7.59 -3.34
C GLY A 8 2.94 6.24 -3.64
N ILE A 9 2.26 5.12 -3.38
CA ILE A 9 2.78 3.77 -3.68
C ILE A 9 3.03 3.59 -5.19
N VAL A 10 2.33 4.30 -6.08
CA VAL A 10 2.64 4.31 -7.52
C VAL A 10 4.10 4.71 -7.76
N PHE A 11 4.58 5.78 -7.11
CA PHE A 11 5.97 6.25 -7.25
C PHE A 11 6.99 5.24 -6.72
N VAL A 12 6.62 4.42 -5.74
CA VAL A 12 7.49 3.35 -5.20
C VAL A 12 7.74 2.25 -6.24
N HIS A 13 6.79 2.03 -7.14
CA HIS A 13 6.81 0.90 -8.06
C HIS A 13 7.07 1.30 -9.53
N ILE A 14 7.39 2.57 -9.84
CA ILE A 14 7.83 2.95 -11.19
C ILE A 14 9.14 2.20 -11.48
N PRO A 15 9.17 1.32 -12.51
CA PRO A 15 10.33 0.50 -12.81
C PRO A 15 11.49 1.34 -13.34
N PHE A 16 12.70 0.85 -13.16
CA PHE A 16 13.93 1.33 -13.77
C PHE A 16 14.89 0.16 -13.97
N ASP A 17 15.82 0.32 -14.87
CA ASP A 17 16.94 -0.60 -15.14
C ASP A 17 18.25 -0.08 -14.52
N THR A 18 19.35 -0.74 -14.80
CA THR A 18 20.67 -0.37 -14.29
C THR A 18 21.07 1.04 -14.76
N ASP A 19 20.83 1.36 -16.04
CA ASP A 19 21.28 2.62 -16.65
C ASP A 19 20.43 3.81 -16.19
N SER A 20 19.15 3.57 -15.88
CA SER A 20 18.24 4.57 -15.34
C SER A 20 18.18 4.59 -13.80
N SER A 21 19.10 3.91 -13.12
CA SER A 21 19.17 3.90 -11.65
C SER A 21 19.39 5.31 -11.09
N PRO A 22 18.65 5.73 -10.03
CA PRO A 22 18.85 7.05 -9.43
C PRO A 22 20.22 7.24 -8.79
N PHE A 23 20.94 6.16 -8.53
CA PHE A 23 22.27 6.19 -7.94
C PHE A 23 23.38 6.37 -8.97
N GLN A 24 23.08 6.38 -10.26
CA GLN A 24 24.03 6.78 -11.31
C GLN A 24 24.27 8.30 -11.33
N GLY A 25 23.37 9.10 -10.76
CA GLY A 25 23.51 10.55 -10.65
C GLY A 25 23.36 11.30 -11.99
N VAL A 26 22.88 10.63 -13.04
CA VAL A 26 22.79 11.19 -14.41
C VAL A 26 21.87 12.42 -14.47
N TYR A 27 20.79 12.41 -13.67
CA TYR A 27 19.77 13.47 -13.67
C TYR A 27 19.82 14.36 -12.42
N GLY A 28 20.86 14.27 -11.60
CA GLY A 28 21.11 15.18 -10.48
C GLY A 28 19.97 15.27 -9.46
N PHE A 29 19.37 16.46 -9.30
CA PHE A 29 18.27 16.67 -8.35
C PHE A 29 17.06 15.76 -8.62
N PHE A 30 16.79 15.40 -9.85
CA PHE A 30 15.71 14.51 -10.20
C PHE A 30 15.93 13.10 -9.63
N ASP A 31 17.15 12.61 -9.64
CA ASP A 31 17.51 11.31 -9.05
C ASP A 31 17.34 11.34 -7.53
N TRP A 32 17.76 12.40 -6.86
CA TRP A 32 17.48 12.60 -5.44
C TRP A 32 15.98 12.64 -5.15
N LEU A 33 15.18 13.32 -5.98
CA LEU A 33 13.71 13.36 -5.84
C LEU A 33 13.09 11.97 -5.94
N ARG A 34 13.60 11.11 -6.83
CA ARG A 34 13.16 9.71 -6.97
C ARG A 34 13.45 8.92 -5.69
N VAL A 35 14.68 9.03 -5.14
CA VAL A 35 15.03 8.37 -3.87
C VAL A 35 14.14 8.89 -2.73
N PHE A 36 13.89 10.20 -2.67
CA PHE A 36 13.00 10.78 -1.68
C PHE A 36 11.57 10.23 -1.77
N LEU A 37 10.97 10.22 -2.95
CA LEU A 37 9.60 9.75 -3.14
C LEU A 37 9.49 8.23 -2.93
N ARG A 38 10.40 7.45 -3.53
CA ARG A 38 10.34 6.00 -3.57
C ARG A 38 10.80 5.34 -2.27
N ASP A 39 12.00 5.71 -1.79
CA ASP A 39 12.68 4.96 -0.74
C ASP A 39 12.49 5.55 0.66
N SER A 40 12.01 6.81 0.74
CA SER A 40 11.74 7.51 1.99
C SER A 40 10.25 7.80 2.18
N LEU A 41 9.71 8.83 1.50
CA LEU A 41 8.38 9.37 1.78
C LEU A 41 7.27 8.32 1.65
N PHE A 42 7.12 7.68 0.49
CA PHE A 42 6.00 6.78 0.24
C PHE A 42 6.26 5.32 0.63
N ARG A 43 7.51 4.97 0.96
CA ARG A 43 7.83 3.63 1.44
C ARG A 43 7.12 3.25 2.74
N VAL A 44 6.83 4.23 3.59
CA VAL A 44 6.05 4.03 4.82
C VAL A 44 4.54 3.86 4.58
N GLY A 45 4.09 3.95 3.32
CA GLY A 45 2.68 3.84 2.96
C GLY A 45 2.04 2.52 3.35
N VAL A 46 2.72 1.39 3.08
CA VAL A 46 2.24 0.05 3.43
C VAL A 46 2.16 -0.15 4.95
N PRO A 47 3.19 0.18 5.75
CA PRO A 47 3.10 0.22 7.21
C PRO A 47 1.93 1.06 7.73
N CYS A 48 1.72 2.26 7.20
CA CYS A 48 0.59 3.11 7.60
C CYS A 48 -0.77 2.46 7.31
N LEU A 49 -0.93 1.82 6.14
CA LEU A 49 -2.16 1.09 5.80
C LEU A 49 -2.37 -0.12 6.72
N SER A 50 -1.30 -0.77 7.15
CA SER A 50 -1.34 -1.88 8.12
C SER A 50 -1.81 -1.40 9.49
N ALA A 51 -1.25 -0.28 9.99
CA ALA A 51 -1.65 0.32 11.26
C ALA A 51 -3.14 0.74 11.25
N ILE A 52 -3.60 1.38 10.18
CA ILE A 52 -5.02 1.71 10.00
C ILE A 52 -5.89 0.44 10.04
N SER A 53 -5.42 -0.64 9.44
CA SER A 53 -6.19 -1.89 9.38
C SER A 53 -6.30 -2.56 10.75
N GLY A 54 -5.21 -2.59 11.54
CA GLY A 54 -5.20 -3.08 12.92
C GLY A 54 -6.09 -2.22 13.83
N TYR A 55 -5.96 -0.89 13.73
CA TYR A 55 -6.79 0.06 14.49
C TYR A 55 -8.29 -0.15 14.23
N LEU A 56 -8.69 -0.19 12.96
CA LEU A 56 -10.10 -0.34 12.58
C LEU A 56 -10.68 -1.71 12.92
N LEU A 57 -9.85 -2.75 13.00
CA LEU A 57 -10.30 -4.09 13.37
C LEU A 57 -10.80 -4.15 14.80
N PHE A 58 -10.15 -3.44 15.72
CA PHE A 58 -10.46 -3.43 17.16
C PHE A 58 -11.13 -2.13 17.63
N ARG A 59 -11.60 -1.28 16.71
CA ARG A 59 -12.19 0.04 17.03
C ARG A 59 -13.32 -0.01 18.06
N HIS A 60 -14.07 -1.10 18.10
CA HIS A 60 -15.18 -1.29 19.03
C HIS A 60 -14.85 -2.18 20.23
N GLY A 61 -13.54 -2.43 20.46
CA GLY A 61 -13.04 -3.29 21.53
C GLY A 61 -12.95 -4.77 21.14
N GLU A 62 -12.19 -5.52 21.91
CA GLU A 62 -11.92 -6.94 21.65
C GLU A 62 -13.19 -7.81 21.77
N ALA A 63 -14.03 -7.53 22.77
CA ALA A 63 -15.27 -8.27 23.02
C ALA A 63 -16.31 -8.18 21.89
N SER A 64 -16.20 -7.17 21.02
CA SER A 64 -17.12 -6.99 19.88
C SER A 64 -16.67 -7.73 18.61
N LEU A 65 -15.49 -8.37 18.64
CA LEU A 65 -14.90 -9.02 17.47
C LEU A 65 -15.41 -10.45 17.32
N ASP A 66 -16.39 -10.67 16.42
CA ASP A 66 -16.69 -12.01 15.91
C ASP A 66 -15.57 -12.42 14.92
N TYR A 67 -14.62 -13.21 15.44
CA TYR A 67 -13.44 -13.63 14.70
C TYR A 67 -13.79 -14.43 13.44
N GLY A 68 -14.66 -15.43 13.55
CA GLY A 68 -15.03 -16.30 12.43
C GLY A 68 -15.68 -15.52 11.28
N LYS A 69 -16.63 -14.65 11.63
CA LYS A 69 -17.30 -13.75 10.67
C LYS A 69 -16.31 -12.76 10.05
N THR A 70 -15.38 -12.25 10.85
CA THR A 70 -14.34 -11.32 10.38
C THR A 70 -13.40 -11.99 9.39
N VAL A 71 -12.86 -13.17 9.69
CA VAL A 71 -11.99 -13.92 8.78
C VAL A 71 -12.71 -14.23 7.47
N ARG A 72 -13.95 -14.75 7.53
CA ARG A 72 -14.75 -15.03 6.33
C ARG A 72 -14.98 -13.78 5.48
N ARG A 73 -15.31 -12.64 6.11
CA ARG A 73 -15.47 -11.36 5.42
C ARG A 73 -14.15 -10.91 4.79
N LYS A 74 -13.04 -11.03 5.51
CA LYS A 74 -11.72 -10.61 5.01
C LYS A 74 -11.16 -11.56 3.95
N ALA A 75 -11.47 -12.84 3.99
CA ALA A 75 -11.18 -13.74 2.89
C ALA A 75 -11.85 -13.27 1.58
N LYS A 76 -13.10 -12.84 1.64
CA LYS A 76 -13.82 -12.29 0.46
C LYS A 76 -13.32 -10.91 0.02
N THR A 77 -12.88 -10.05 0.96
CA THR A 77 -12.57 -8.64 0.65
C THR A 77 -11.06 -8.34 0.53
N VAL A 78 -10.18 -9.27 0.87
CA VAL A 78 -8.73 -9.13 0.82
C VAL A 78 -8.09 -10.29 0.07
N LEU A 79 -8.32 -11.55 0.53
CA LEU A 79 -7.66 -12.72 -0.05
C LEU A 79 -8.18 -13.03 -1.48
N LEU A 80 -9.49 -13.02 -1.68
CA LEU A 80 -10.06 -13.31 -3.00
C LEU A 80 -9.63 -12.28 -4.06
N PRO A 81 -9.70 -10.95 -3.83
CA PRO A 81 -9.12 -9.98 -4.75
C PRO A 81 -7.62 -10.18 -5.00
N PHE A 82 -6.82 -10.50 -3.95
CA PHE A 82 -5.42 -10.85 -4.13
C PHE A 82 -5.24 -11.96 -5.15
N LEU A 83 -5.95 -13.08 -4.97
CA LEU A 83 -5.84 -14.24 -5.87
C LEU A 83 -6.27 -13.88 -7.31
N VAL A 84 -7.39 -13.17 -7.47
CA VAL A 84 -7.91 -12.83 -8.80
C VAL A 84 -6.96 -11.89 -9.55
N TRP A 85 -6.50 -10.80 -8.92
CA TRP A 85 -5.60 -9.85 -9.56
C TRP A 85 -4.22 -10.46 -9.86
N ASN A 86 -3.69 -11.25 -8.94
CA ASN A 86 -2.40 -11.89 -9.11
C ASN A 86 -2.43 -12.95 -10.21
N SER A 87 -3.45 -13.81 -10.22
CA SER A 87 -3.62 -14.82 -11.27
C SER A 87 -3.88 -14.20 -12.64
N ALA A 88 -4.67 -13.11 -12.71
CA ALA A 88 -4.90 -12.42 -13.96
C ALA A 88 -3.61 -11.82 -14.52
N PHE A 89 -2.79 -11.20 -13.67
CA PHE A 89 -1.50 -10.66 -14.09
C PHE A 89 -0.50 -11.77 -14.44
N PHE A 90 -0.50 -12.88 -13.70
CA PHE A 90 0.32 -14.06 -14.02
C PHE A 90 0.01 -14.60 -15.42
N LEU A 91 -1.27 -14.82 -15.72
CA LEU A 91 -1.71 -15.29 -17.05
C LEU A 91 -1.36 -14.30 -18.16
N PHE A 92 -1.52 -13.01 -17.89
CA PHE A 92 -1.14 -11.96 -18.83
C PHE A 92 0.35 -11.99 -19.15
N VAL A 93 1.23 -12.08 -18.14
CA VAL A 93 2.69 -12.18 -18.33
C VAL A 93 3.06 -13.46 -19.07
N LEU A 94 2.47 -14.60 -18.72
CA LEU A 94 2.70 -15.87 -19.40
C LEU A 94 2.37 -15.79 -20.91
N ILE A 95 1.25 -15.14 -21.26
CA ILE A 95 0.88 -14.91 -22.67
C ILE A 95 1.90 -14.01 -23.37
N LEU A 96 2.40 -12.97 -22.71
CA LEU A 96 3.42 -12.08 -23.29
C LEU A 96 4.74 -12.79 -23.50
N GLN A 97 5.24 -13.55 -22.52
CA GLN A 97 6.51 -14.28 -22.61
C GLN A 97 6.45 -15.35 -23.70
N ASN A 98 5.33 -16.06 -23.86
CA ASN A 98 5.13 -16.96 -25.01
C ASN A 98 5.18 -16.26 -26.38
N ARG A 99 5.14 -14.94 -26.40
CA ARG A 99 5.29 -14.10 -27.60
C ARG A 99 6.65 -13.38 -27.66
N GLY A 100 7.60 -13.70 -26.78
CA GLY A 100 8.90 -13.02 -26.65
C GLY A 100 8.76 -11.54 -26.22
N ILE A 101 7.77 -11.25 -25.39
CA ILE A 101 7.51 -9.89 -24.90
C ILE A 101 7.72 -9.83 -23.38
N GLY A 102 8.58 -8.92 -22.91
CA GLY A 102 8.78 -8.67 -21.47
C GLY A 102 9.81 -9.58 -20.82
N ASP A 103 10.62 -10.28 -21.61
CA ASP A 103 11.75 -11.07 -21.12
C ASP A 103 12.77 -10.14 -20.42
N GLY A 104 13.29 -10.62 -19.28
CA GLY A 104 14.24 -9.86 -18.46
C GLY A 104 13.63 -8.86 -17.48
N TYR A 105 12.34 -8.49 -17.58
CA TYR A 105 11.68 -7.57 -16.67
C TYR A 105 10.96 -8.25 -15.49
N ILE A 106 10.52 -9.48 -15.69
CA ILE A 106 9.85 -10.33 -14.70
C ILE A 106 10.49 -11.73 -14.83
N PRO A 107 10.53 -12.54 -13.75
CA PRO A 107 11.04 -13.90 -13.83
C PRO A 107 10.40 -14.69 -14.97
N ASP A 108 11.20 -15.49 -15.65
CA ASP A 108 10.71 -16.36 -16.72
C ASP A 108 9.73 -17.39 -16.13
N LEU A 109 8.50 -17.40 -16.67
CA LEU A 109 7.44 -18.30 -16.24
C LEU A 109 7.45 -19.61 -17.02
N THR A 110 8.06 -19.63 -18.22
CA THR A 110 8.04 -20.78 -19.12
C THR A 110 8.95 -21.91 -18.63
N ASP A 111 10.10 -21.53 -18.03
CA ASP A 111 11.09 -22.47 -17.48
C ASP A 111 11.09 -22.52 -15.94
N ALA A 112 10.12 -21.84 -15.29
CA ALA A 112 10.06 -21.76 -13.84
C ALA A 112 9.68 -23.10 -13.19
N SER A 113 10.34 -23.43 -12.06
CA SER A 113 9.98 -24.60 -11.27
C SER A 113 8.56 -24.49 -10.70
N PRO A 114 7.87 -25.61 -10.42
CA PRO A 114 6.55 -25.57 -9.78
C PRO A 114 6.52 -24.80 -8.45
N ARG A 115 7.62 -24.83 -7.68
CA ARG A 115 7.78 -24.07 -6.44
C ARG A 115 7.84 -22.56 -6.70
N THR A 116 8.56 -22.16 -7.74
CA THR A 116 8.62 -20.75 -8.18
C THR A 116 7.25 -20.29 -8.66
N LEU A 117 6.56 -21.07 -9.49
CA LEU A 117 5.20 -20.75 -9.95
C LEU A 117 4.21 -20.62 -8.79
N ALA A 118 4.26 -21.52 -7.81
CA ALA A 118 3.43 -21.44 -6.60
C ALA A 118 3.75 -20.18 -5.79
N THR A 119 5.03 -19.80 -5.68
CA THR A 119 5.44 -18.57 -5.00
C THR A 119 4.94 -17.33 -5.73
N LEU A 120 5.08 -17.27 -7.05
CA LEU A 120 4.61 -16.13 -7.83
C LEU A 120 3.08 -15.99 -7.82
N LEU A 121 2.35 -17.12 -7.75
CA LEU A 121 0.88 -17.12 -7.69
C LEU A 121 0.34 -16.82 -6.28
N PHE A 122 0.89 -17.45 -5.24
CA PHE A 122 0.30 -17.46 -3.90
C PHE A 122 1.14 -16.74 -2.86
N ALA A 123 2.31 -16.22 -3.23
CA ALA A 123 3.25 -15.56 -2.33
C ALA A 123 3.61 -16.45 -1.11
N VAL A 124 3.96 -17.71 -1.34
CA VAL A 124 4.22 -18.69 -0.27
C VAL A 124 5.55 -18.38 0.42
N GLU A 125 6.64 -18.29 -0.34
CA GLU A 125 8.01 -18.10 0.17
C GLU A 125 8.64 -16.77 -0.27
N GLY A 126 7.96 -16.02 -1.13
CA GLY A 126 8.43 -14.76 -1.70
C GLY A 126 7.30 -13.89 -2.16
N THR A 127 7.66 -12.84 -2.89
CA THR A 127 6.68 -11.89 -3.41
C THR A 127 5.87 -12.47 -4.58
N PRO A 128 4.58 -12.12 -4.70
CA PRO A 128 3.77 -12.50 -5.84
C PRO A 128 4.25 -11.81 -7.11
N ILE A 129 3.81 -12.29 -8.28
CA ILE A 129 4.15 -11.67 -9.56
C ILE A 129 3.64 -10.24 -9.67
N ASN A 130 2.45 -9.94 -9.17
CA ASN A 130 1.97 -8.58 -8.93
C ASN A 130 2.55 -8.09 -7.59
N LEU A 131 3.79 -7.61 -7.65
CA LEU A 131 4.63 -7.32 -6.50
C LEU A 131 3.90 -6.64 -5.33
N PRO A 132 3.16 -5.52 -5.48
CA PRO A 132 2.53 -4.83 -4.36
C PRO A 132 1.50 -5.66 -3.60
N LEU A 133 0.96 -6.71 -4.20
CA LEU A 133 -0.07 -7.52 -3.59
C LEU A 133 0.42 -8.40 -2.43
N TYR A 134 1.76 -8.49 -2.21
CA TYR A 134 2.30 -9.12 -0.98
C TYR A 134 1.66 -8.53 0.27
N PHE A 135 1.32 -7.23 0.24
CA PHE A 135 0.66 -6.55 1.34
C PHE A 135 -0.72 -7.15 1.67
N LEU A 136 -1.52 -7.50 0.67
CA LEU A 136 -2.85 -8.10 0.91
C LEU A 136 -2.71 -9.49 1.56
N ARG A 137 -1.73 -10.26 1.11
CA ARG A 137 -1.40 -11.57 1.69
C ARG A 137 -0.98 -11.42 3.15
N ASP A 138 -0.01 -10.57 3.43
CA ASP A 138 0.49 -10.33 4.78
C ASP A 138 -0.59 -9.74 5.69
N LEU A 139 -1.40 -8.81 5.18
CA LEU A 139 -2.53 -8.26 5.92
C LEU A 139 -3.54 -9.34 6.29
N PHE A 140 -3.82 -10.30 5.40
CA PHE A 140 -4.72 -11.41 5.71
C PHE A 140 -4.12 -12.32 6.79
N VAL A 141 -2.82 -12.61 6.73
CA VAL A 141 -2.11 -13.35 7.79
C VAL A 141 -2.16 -12.61 9.13
N CYS A 142 -1.93 -11.29 9.14
CA CYS A 142 -2.07 -10.49 10.36
C CYS A 142 -3.50 -10.56 10.95
N ILE A 143 -4.53 -10.62 10.10
CA ILE A 143 -5.91 -10.80 10.55
C ILE A 143 -6.13 -12.20 11.16
N LEU A 144 -5.52 -13.24 10.60
CA LEU A 144 -5.55 -14.59 11.21
C LEU A 144 -4.85 -14.61 12.56
N LEU A 145 -3.74 -13.90 12.71
CA LEU A 145 -3.00 -13.78 13.96
C LEU A 145 -3.62 -12.79 14.96
N SER A 146 -4.64 -12.04 14.56
CA SER A 146 -5.16 -10.92 15.36
C SER A 146 -5.64 -11.26 16.77
N PRO A 147 -6.23 -12.45 17.08
CA PRO A 147 -6.57 -12.79 18.47
C PRO A 147 -5.33 -12.96 19.35
N LEU A 148 -4.30 -13.62 18.84
CA LEU A 148 -3.03 -13.79 19.55
C LEU A 148 -2.35 -12.43 19.78
N LEU A 149 -2.30 -11.59 18.75
CA LEU A 149 -1.71 -10.24 18.86
C LEU A 149 -2.48 -9.37 19.86
N ALA A 150 -3.81 -9.41 19.84
CA ALA A 150 -4.63 -8.66 20.78
C ALA A 150 -4.40 -9.13 22.23
N MET A 151 -4.36 -10.43 22.46
CA MET A 151 -4.07 -11.01 23.79
C MET A 151 -2.68 -10.57 24.31
N LEU A 152 -1.64 -10.64 23.45
CA LEU A 152 -0.29 -10.23 23.83
C LEU A 152 -0.21 -8.72 24.11
N ILE A 153 -0.86 -7.90 23.27
CA ILE A 153 -0.86 -6.44 23.41
C ILE A 153 -1.69 -6.01 24.62
N SER A 154 -2.80 -6.66 24.92
CA SER A 154 -3.60 -6.36 26.11
C SER A 154 -2.83 -6.65 27.39
N ARG A 155 -2.04 -7.74 27.42
CA ARG A 155 -1.33 -8.19 28.62
C ARG A 155 0.08 -7.62 28.78
N TYR A 156 0.81 -7.51 27.66
CA TYR A 156 2.22 -7.11 27.60
C TYR A 156 2.46 -6.12 26.46
N PRO A 157 1.87 -4.90 26.48
CA PRO A 157 1.89 -4.00 25.33
C PRO A 157 3.30 -3.58 24.88
N LEU A 158 4.11 -3.06 25.81
CA LEU A 158 5.44 -2.55 25.50
C LEU A 158 6.43 -3.66 25.08
N PRO A 159 6.56 -4.78 25.83
CA PRO A 159 7.41 -5.88 25.40
C PRO A 159 7.04 -6.44 24.02
N THR A 160 5.73 -6.61 23.76
CA THR A 160 5.25 -7.12 22.47
C THR A 160 5.61 -6.17 21.32
N LEU A 161 5.33 -4.87 21.47
CA LEU A 161 5.66 -3.89 20.44
C LEU A 161 7.17 -3.74 20.25
N ALA A 162 7.97 -3.74 21.32
CA ALA A 162 9.41 -3.66 21.23
C ALA A 162 10.02 -4.88 20.50
N SER A 163 9.55 -6.09 20.82
CA SER A 163 10.00 -7.31 20.15
C SER A 163 9.62 -7.32 18.66
N LEU A 164 8.40 -6.90 18.31
CA LEU A 164 7.96 -6.82 16.91
C LEU A 164 8.69 -5.70 16.14
N LEU A 165 9.02 -4.58 16.79
CA LEU A 165 9.81 -3.51 16.19
C LEU A 165 11.24 -3.98 15.92
N LEU A 166 11.87 -4.64 16.89
CA LEU A 166 13.21 -5.21 16.73
C LEU A 166 13.22 -6.20 15.56
N LEU A 167 12.23 -7.07 15.51
CA LEU A 167 12.06 -8.02 14.42
C LEU A 167 11.86 -7.33 13.07
N ALA A 168 11.14 -6.21 13.03
CA ALA A 168 10.93 -5.43 11.80
C ALA A 168 12.21 -4.71 11.34
N ALA A 169 13.09 -4.35 12.26
CA ALA A 169 14.35 -3.67 12.00
C ALA A 169 15.51 -4.62 11.65
N LEU A 170 15.38 -5.90 11.98
CA LEU A 170 16.38 -6.91 11.66
C LEU A 170 16.10 -7.58 10.31
N PRO A 171 17.14 -7.99 9.55
CA PRO A 171 16.99 -8.71 8.28
C PRO A 171 16.63 -10.18 8.50
N VAL A 172 15.66 -10.45 9.37
CA VAL A 172 15.21 -11.81 9.73
C VAL A 172 13.82 -12.04 9.17
N SER A 173 13.60 -13.16 8.49
CA SER A 173 12.29 -13.59 8.04
C SER A 173 11.73 -14.64 9.00
N LEU A 174 10.52 -14.42 9.49
CA LEU A 174 9.78 -15.41 10.29
C LEU A 174 9.11 -16.50 9.41
N GLY A 175 9.12 -16.34 8.08
CA GLY A 175 8.39 -17.23 7.18
C GLY A 175 6.85 -17.11 7.24
N ILE A 176 6.30 -16.46 8.26
CA ILE A 176 4.85 -16.29 8.46
C ILE A 176 4.34 -15.08 7.65
N VAL A 177 5.03 -13.95 7.75
CA VAL A 177 4.80 -12.74 6.95
C VAL A 177 6.02 -12.45 6.08
N LEU A 178 5.81 -11.88 4.92
CA LEU A 178 6.91 -11.52 4.01
C LEU A 178 7.64 -10.25 4.50
N ARG A 179 6.92 -9.37 5.19
CA ARG A 179 7.47 -8.12 5.72
C ARG A 179 7.06 -7.93 7.19
N ASN A 180 8.03 -8.07 8.09
CA ASN A 180 7.82 -7.90 9.54
C ASN A 180 7.31 -6.49 9.92
N SER A 181 7.63 -5.46 9.12
CA SER A 181 7.10 -4.11 9.30
C SER A 181 5.56 -4.03 9.18
N ILE A 182 4.94 -4.91 8.40
CA ILE A 182 3.48 -5.03 8.30
C ILE A 182 2.91 -5.59 9.61
N LEU A 183 3.52 -6.64 10.14
CA LEU A 183 3.11 -7.27 11.39
C LEU A 183 3.25 -6.29 12.57
N PHE A 184 4.40 -5.61 12.69
CA PHE A 184 4.61 -4.57 13.69
C PHE A 184 3.57 -3.46 13.59
N SER A 185 3.39 -2.88 12.39
CA SER A 185 2.48 -1.75 12.20
C SER A 185 1.02 -2.12 12.43
N PHE A 186 0.59 -3.32 12.03
CA PHE A 186 -0.73 -3.84 12.31
C PHE A 186 -0.95 -3.99 13.83
N SER A 187 0.03 -4.55 14.54
CA SER A 187 0.02 -4.68 15.99
C SER A 187 0.02 -3.33 16.71
N PHE A 188 0.78 -2.36 16.20
CA PHE A 188 0.74 -0.98 16.70
C PHE A 188 -0.66 -0.36 16.52
N GLY A 189 -1.32 -0.62 15.39
CA GLY A 189 -2.72 -0.22 15.20
C GLY A 189 -3.68 -0.85 16.21
N ILE A 190 -3.50 -2.14 16.54
CA ILE A 190 -4.26 -2.82 17.61
C ILE A 190 -4.01 -2.12 18.95
N TYR A 191 -2.75 -1.83 19.28
CA TYR A 191 -2.37 -1.13 20.51
C TYR A 191 -3.09 0.22 20.63
N LEU A 192 -3.03 1.06 19.60
CA LEU A 192 -3.68 2.37 19.59
C LEU A 192 -5.19 2.25 19.86
N SER A 193 -5.82 1.21 19.36
CA SER A 193 -7.25 0.97 19.51
C SER A 193 -7.62 0.43 20.89
N LEU A 194 -6.96 -0.64 21.36
CA LEU A 194 -7.27 -1.28 22.63
C LEU A 194 -6.99 -0.37 23.82
N HIS A 195 -5.89 0.37 23.77
CA HIS A 195 -5.52 1.31 24.83
C HIS A 195 -6.15 2.70 24.67
N ARG A 196 -7.05 2.87 23.67
CA ARG A 196 -7.81 4.12 23.44
C ARG A 196 -6.91 5.36 23.38
N ILE A 197 -5.76 5.24 22.71
CA ILE A 197 -4.81 6.34 22.59
C ILE A 197 -5.47 7.52 21.87
N ASP A 198 -5.40 8.69 22.50
CA ASP A 198 -5.98 9.92 21.93
C ASP A 198 -5.14 10.42 20.75
N LEU A 199 -5.65 10.20 19.54
CA LEU A 199 -5.03 10.66 18.30
C LEU A 199 -5.31 12.13 17.96
N THR A 200 -6.21 12.80 18.69
CA THR A 200 -6.52 14.22 18.47
C THR A 200 -5.33 15.13 18.78
N ILE A 201 -4.39 14.65 19.60
CA ILE A 201 -3.11 15.33 19.85
C ILE A 201 -2.34 15.52 18.54
N ILE A 202 -2.33 14.51 17.65
CA ILE A 202 -1.66 14.61 16.34
C ILE A 202 -2.38 15.66 15.48
N ASP A 203 -3.71 15.70 15.51
CA ASP A 203 -4.49 16.69 14.75
C ASP A 203 -4.21 18.13 15.21
N ARG A 204 -4.05 18.32 16.54
CA ARG A 204 -3.68 19.63 17.12
C ARG A 204 -2.32 20.12 16.64
N TYR A 205 -1.34 19.23 16.52
CA TYR A 205 0.02 19.56 16.11
C TYR A 205 0.33 19.13 14.67
N ALA A 206 -0.68 18.93 13.83
CA ALA A 206 -0.54 18.33 12.51
C ALA A 206 0.53 19.01 11.63
N VAL A 207 0.60 20.33 11.62
CA VAL A 207 1.62 21.07 10.85
C VAL A 207 3.04 20.77 11.36
N ARG A 208 3.24 20.73 12.67
CA ARG A 208 4.57 20.48 13.26
C ARG A 208 5.00 19.02 13.04
N VAL A 209 4.08 18.09 13.29
CA VAL A 209 4.33 16.63 13.10
C VAL A 209 4.58 16.32 11.64
N GLY A 210 3.76 16.86 10.73
CA GLY A 210 3.94 16.67 9.29
C GLY A 210 5.23 17.29 8.77
N ALA A 211 5.59 18.50 9.21
CA ALA A 211 6.85 19.16 8.85
C ALA A 211 8.07 18.35 9.38
N ALA A 212 8.05 17.94 10.64
CA ALA A 212 9.11 17.13 11.22
C ALA A 212 9.30 15.81 10.46
N PHE A 213 8.21 15.13 10.10
CA PHE A 213 8.27 13.92 9.28
C PHE A 213 8.87 14.20 7.90
N LEU A 214 8.48 15.28 7.21
CA LEU A 214 9.03 15.62 5.90
C LEU A 214 10.52 15.95 5.99
N VAL A 215 10.95 16.69 7.01
CA VAL A 215 12.39 16.98 7.25
C VAL A 215 13.17 15.69 7.48
N LEU A 216 12.64 14.79 8.32
CA LEU A 216 13.27 13.49 8.58
C LEU A 216 13.35 12.65 7.30
N ALA A 217 12.27 12.63 6.50
CA ALA A 217 12.23 11.91 5.23
C ALA A 217 13.24 12.47 4.22
N MET A 218 13.39 13.80 4.12
CA MET A 218 14.38 14.44 3.27
C MET A 218 15.80 14.14 3.76
N ALA A 219 16.05 14.23 5.06
CA ALA A 219 17.37 13.94 5.64
C ALA A 219 17.79 12.49 5.36
N TRP A 220 16.88 11.53 5.57
CA TRP A 220 17.16 10.12 5.27
C TRP A 220 17.40 9.91 3.77
N ALA A 221 16.58 10.50 2.89
CA ALA A 221 16.73 10.39 1.44
C ALA A 221 18.06 10.95 0.96
N THR A 222 18.48 12.09 1.53
CA THR A 222 19.78 12.70 1.21
C THR A 222 20.93 11.78 1.64
N ALA A 223 20.88 11.23 2.85
CA ALA A 223 21.88 10.30 3.33
C ALA A 223 21.94 9.02 2.47
N ALA A 224 20.79 8.48 2.08
CA ALA A 224 20.70 7.30 1.22
C ALA A 224 21.22 7.59 -0.20
N TYR A 225 20.88 8.77 -0.76
CA TYR A 225 21.34 9.16 -2.09
C TYR A 225 22.86 9.31 -2.14
N ILE A 226 23.47 9.90 -1.08
CA ILE A 226 24.93 10.04 -0.97
C ILE A 226 25.61 8.68 -0.74
N ALA A 227 24.98 7.79 0.04
CA ALA A 227 25.53 6.46 0.32
C ALA A 227 25.54 5.53 -0.90
N GLY A 228 24.65 5.76 -1.87
CA GLY A 228 24.55 4.94 -3.09
C GLY A 228 23.65 3.71 -2.95
N PRO A 229 23.72 2.75 -3.90
CA PRO A 229 22.82 1.60 -3.96
C PRO A 229 23.03 0.63 -2.79
N ASP A 230 24.27 0.48 -2.32
CA ASP A 230 24.64 -0.40 -1.21
C ASP A 230 24.55 0.35 0.11
N LEU A 231 23.33 0.44 0.63
CA LEU A 231 23.08 1.17 1.88
C LEU A 231 23.80 0.53 3.06
N PRO A 232 24.56 1.30 3.86
CA PRO A 232 25.14 0.81 5.10
C PRO A 232 24.05 0.40 6.09
N VAL A 233 24.37 -0.58 6.96
CA VAL A 233 23.41 -1.21 7.88
C VAL A 233 22.64 -0.19 8.74
N TRP A 234 23.29 0.88 9.18
CA TRP A 234 22.64 1.91 9.98
C TRP A 234 21.58 2.71 9.22
N LEU A 235 21.75 2.93 7.89
CA LEU A 235 20.73 3.55 7.04
C LEU A 235 19.55 2.58 6.77
N VAL A 236 19.84 1.29 6.59
CA VAL A 236 18.78 0.26 6.46
C VAL A 236 17.96 0.22 7.75
N PHE A 237 18.60 0.18 8.90
CA PHE A 237 17.93 0.23 10.20
C PHE A 237 17.13 1.53 10.39
N GLY A 238 17.72 2.68 10.05
CA GLY A 238 17.04 3.99 10.08
C GLY A 238 15.80 4.02 9.19
N ARG A 239 15.87 3.43 8.00
CA ARG A 239 14.71 3.28 7.10
C ARG A 239 13.58 2.50 7.76
N ASP A 240 13.91 1.39 8.39
CA ASP A 240 12.91 0.52 9.00
C ASP A 240 12.29 1.19 10.25
N LEU A 241 13.06 2.00 10.96
CA LEU A 241 12.54 2.86 12.04
C LEU A 241 11.68 4.04 11.54
N MET A 242 11.83 4.47 10.28
CA MET A 242 10.99 5.51 9.68
C MET A 242 9.49 5.18 9.74
N VAL A 243 9.12 3.91 9.88
CA VAL A 243 7.73 3.48 10.11
C VAL A 243 7.13 4.17 11.34
N LEU A 244 7.89 4.33 12.42
CA LEU A 244 7.42 4.99 13.64
C LEU A 244 7.08 6.47 13.42
N ALA A 245 7.89 7.18 12.62
CA ALA A 245 7.63 8.57 12.26
C ALA A 245 6.57 8.69 11.15
N GLY A 246 6.52 7.72 10.24
CA GLY A 246 5.63 7.70 9.09
C GLY A 246 4.16 7.59 9.47
N ILE A 247 3.81 6.78 10.48
CA ILE A 247 2.41 6.61 10.91
C ILE A 247 1.83 7.93 11.42
N PRO A 248 2.40 8.62 12.44
CA PRO A 248 1.91 9.92 12.87
C PRO A 248 2.12 11.01 11.80
N GLY A 249 3.20 10.95 11.00
CA GLY A 249 3.47 11.90 9.93
C GLY A 249 2.39 11.90 8.86
N PHE A 250 2.03 10.75 8.32
CA PHE A 250 0.93 10.65 7.35
C PHE A 250 -0.45 10.89 7.95
N TRP A 251 -0.65 10.59 9.23
CA TRP A 251 -1.86 11.00 9.92
C TRP A 251 -1.98 12.52 9.92
N ALA A 252 -0.92 13.22 10.33
CA ALA A 252 -0.85 14.67 10.36
C ALA A 252 -1.04 15.29 8.97
N LEU A 253 -0.34 14.81 7.96
CA LEU A 253 -0.50 15.25 6.56
C LEU A 253 -1.94 15.03 6.07
N SER A 254 -2.56 13.91 6.45
CA SER A 254 -3.95 13.61 6.11
C SER A 254 -4.93 14.58 6.78
N ALA A 255 -4.69 14.95 8.05
CA ALA A 255 -5.50 15.92 8.77
C ALA A 255 -5.44 17.33 8.14
N ILE A 256 -4.29 17.69 7.57
CA ILE A 256 -4.12 18.95 6.82
C ILE A 256 -4.85 18.85 5.47
N LEU A 257 -4.64 17.79 4.72
CA LEU A 257 -5.17 17.63 3.37
C LEU A 257 -6.69 17.50 3.33
N ILE A 258 -7.33 16.87 4.35
CA ILE A 258 -8.80 16.70 4.38
C ILE A 258 -9.57 18.01 4.41
N LYS A 259 -8.92 19.11 4.76
CA LYS A 259 -9.50 20.45 4.72
C LYS A 259 -9.76 20.93 3.29
N SER A 260 -9.09 20.35 2.28
CA SER A 260 -9.29 20.70 0.88
C SER A 260 -10.53 20.00 0.28
N ARG A 261 -11.28 20.73 -0.57
CA ARG A 261 -12.46 20.18 -1.28
C ARG A 261 -12.11 18.97 -2.16
N LEU A 262 -10.90 18.97 -2.75
CA LEU A 262 -10.42 17.87 -3.57
C LEU A 262 -10.25 16.59 -2.74
N ALA A 263 -9.62 16.69 -1.56
CA ALA A 263 -9.41 15.53 -0.69
C ALA A 263 -10.73 14.97 -0.14
N GLN A 264 -11.71 15.82 0.12
CA GLN A 264 -13.05 15.40 0.53
C GLN A 264 -13.73 14.59 -0.58
N ARG A 265 -13.74 15.08 -1.82
CA ARG A 265 -14.27 14.35 -2.98
C ARG A 265 -13.57 13.01 -3.23
N LEU A 266 -12.24 12.97 -3.10
CA LEU A 266 -11.47 11.74 -3.23
C LEU A 266 -11.72 10.75 -2.09
N ALA A 267 -12.06 11.22 -0.89
CA ALA A 267 -12.40 10.35 0.24
C ALA A 267 -13.74 9.61 0.04
N GLU A 268 -14.65 10.18 -0.73
CA GLU A 268 -15.97 9.59 -1.04
C GLU A 268 -15.89 8.42 -2.04
N THR A 269 -14.78 8.29 -2.78
CA THR A 269 -14.59 7.23 -3.78
C THR A 269 -14.02 5.95 -3.14
N GLY A 270 -14.83 5.25 -2.34
CA GLY A 270 -14.40 4.14 -1.49
C GLY A 270 -13.67 2.96 -2.18
N GLY A 271 -14.03 2.61 -3.42
CA GLY A 271 -13.40 1.52 -4.18
C GLY A 271 -12.16 1.93 -4.96
N LEU A 272 -12.00 3.21 -5.27
CA LEU A 272 -10.96 3.73 -6.14
C LEU A 272 -9.54 3.44 -5.62
N SER A 273 -9.29 3.70 -4.35
CA SER A 273 -7.98 3.47 -3.76
C SER A 273 -7.54 2.00 -3.86
N PHE A 274 -8.47 1.07 -3.69
CA PHE A 274 -8.16 -0.35 -3.83
C PHE A 274 -7.94 -0.77 -5.29
N TRP A 275 -8.70 -0.20 -6.21
CA TRP A 275 -8.52 -0.41 -7.64
C TRP A 275 -7.13 0.04 -8.10
N ILE A 276 -6.73 1.28 -7.74
CA ILE A 276 -5.39 1.79 -8.01
C ILE A 276 -4.33 0.87 -7.40
N PHE A 277 -4.53 0.44 -6.15
CA PHE A 277 -3.59 -0.45 -5.47
C PHE A 277 -3.37 -1.78 -6.21
N CYS A 278 -4.40 -2.40 -6.74
CA CYS A 278 -4.28 -3.68 -7.43
C CYS A 278 -3.78 -3.56 -8.88
N ALA A 279 -4.11 -2.47 -9.57
CA ALA A 279 -3.91 -2.32 -11.01
C ALA A 279 -2.66 -1.52 -11.40
N HIS A 280 -2.06 -0.72 -10.47
CA HIS A 280 -0.95 0.17 -10.84
C HIS A 280 0.29 -0.58 -11.32
N TYR A 281 0.67 -1.68 -10.66
CA TYR A 281 1.88 -2.41 -11.01
C TYR A 281 1.79 -3.09 -12.40
N PRO A 282 0.70 -3.80 -12.76
CA PRO A 282 0.49 -4.27 -14.11
C PRO A 282 0.55 -3.16 -15.18
N LEU A 283 -0.06 -2.00 -14.90
CA LEU A 283 -0.02 -0.87 -15.83
C LEU A 283 1.38 -0.29 -15.97
N LEU A 284 2.10 -0.08 -14.87
CA LEU A 284 3.48 0.41 -14.87
C LEU A 284 4.41 -0.55 -15.63
N PHE A 285 4.23 -1.86 -15.45
CA PHE A 285 4.95 -2.87 -16.21
C PHE A 285 4.73 -2.72 -17.73
N CYS A 286 3.49 -2.62 -18.16
CA CYS A 286 3.17 -2.42 -19.58
C CYS A 286 3.80 -1.13 -20.13
N LEU A 287 3.70 -0.03 -19.39
CA LEU A 287 4.28 1.24 -19.78
C LEU A 287 5.81 1.16 -19.90
N PHE A 288 6.47 0.43 -19.00
CA PHE A 288 7.92 0.26 -19.02
C PHE A 288 8.39 -0.58 -20.22
N VAL A 289 7.70 -1.69 -20.49
CA VAL A 289 7.99 -2.53 -21.68
C VAL A 289 7.80 -1.74 -22.97
N LEU A 290 6.73 -0.94 -23.06
CA LEU A 290 6.48 -0.08 -24.23
C LEU A 290 7.54 1.01 -24.39
N TRP A 291 7.94 1.64 -23.28
CA TRP A 291 8.98 2.66 -23.26
C TRP A 291 10.31 2.12 -23.78
N ASN A 292 10.79 1.00 -23.24
CA ASN A 292 12.05 0.42 -23.64
C ASN A 292 12.05 -0.08 -25.10
N ARG A 293 10.89 -0.50 -25.61
CA ARG A 293 10.74 -0.84 -27.04
C ARG A 293 10.71 0.36 -27.97
N SER A 294 10.36 1.54 -27.47
CA SER A 294 10.34 2.76 -28.27
C SER A 294 11.74 3.31 -28.58
N GLY A 295 12.78 2.84 -27.90
CA GLY A 295 14.14 3.36 -28.01
C GLY A 295 14.31 4.76 -27.40
N ALA A 296 13.38 5.20 -26.56
CA ALA A 296 13.47 6.49 -25.89
C ALA A 296 14.34 6.40 -24.62
N ASP A 297 15.33 7.28 -24.48
CA ASP A 297 16.36 7.19 -23.43
C ASP A 297 16.16 8.18 -22.28
N LEU A 298 15.22 9.14 -22.41
CA LEU A 298 15.05 10.19 -21.40
C LEU A 298 14.16 9.72 -20.24
N TYR A 299 14.74 8.99 -19.29
CA TYR A 299 14.05 8.40 -18.16
C TYR A 299 13.18 9.37 -17.33
N PRO A 300 13.56 10.66 -17.07
CA PRO A 300 12.67 11.60 -16.39
C PRO A 300 11.31 11.78 -17.05
N VAL A 301 11.28 11.74 -18.39
CA VAL A 301 10.01 11.81 -19.15
C VAL A 301 9.18 10.56 -18.91
N PHE A 302 9.79 9.37 -18.99
CA PHE A 302 9.11 8.13 -18.64
C PHE A 302 8.51 8.18 -17.24
N TYR A 303 9.30 8.59 -16.24
CA TYR A 303 8.86 8.63 -14.85
C TYR A 303 7.62 9.51 -14.65
N LEU A 304 7.61 10.70 -15.22
CA LEU A 304 6.48 11.63 -15.15
C LEU A 304 5.26 11.11 -15.93
N LEU A 305 5.47 10.56 -17.13
CA LEU A 305 4.41 9.97 -17.94
C LEU A 305 3.81 8.75 -17.26
N ALA A 306 4.63 7.84 -16.74
CA ALA A 306 4.18 6.63 -16.06
C ALA A 306 3.33 6.98 -14.83
N ALA A 307 3.78 7.93 -14.00
CA ALA A 307 3.00 8.42 -12.87
C ALA A 307 1.69 9.08 -13.33
N GLY A 308 1.76 10.01 -14.29
CA GLY A 308 0.61 10.76 -14.79
C GLY A 308 -0.44 9.85 -15.44
N ILE A 309 -0.02 8.95 -16.33
CA ILE A 309 -0.92 8.00 -17.00
C ILE A 309 -1.56 7.07 -15.95
N THR A 310 -0.78 6.55 -15.01
CA THR A 310 -1.31 5.63 -13.99
C THR A 310 -2.34 6.31 -13.11
N LEU A 311 -2.06 7.52 -12.63
CA LEU A 311 -2.95 8.26 -11.74
C LEU A 311 -4.19 8.85 -12.44
N THR A 312 -4.20 8.94 -13.77
CA THR A 312 -5.37 9.39 -14.56
C THR A 312 -6.16 8.22 -15.15
N ALA A 313 -5.50 7.24 -15.75
CA ALA A 313 -6.17 6.12 -16.41
C ALA A 313 -6.86 5.18 -15.40
N LEU A 314 -6.27 4.94 -14.21
CA LEU A 314 -6.88 4.04 -13.25
C LEU A 314 -8.19 4.56 -12.64
N PRO A 315 -8.36 5.84 -12.30
CA PRO A 315 -9.67 6.37 -11.96
C PRO A 315 -10.72 6.26 -13.09
N LEU A 316 -10.31 6.47 -14.35
CA LEU A 316 -11.20 6.32 -15.50
C LEU A 316 -11.63 4.86 -15.69
N THR A 317 -10.68 3.92 -15.68
CA THR A 317 -10.99 2.48 -15.78
C THR A 317 -11.79 1.97 -14.59
N ASN A 318 -11.59 2.51 -13.39
CA ASN A 318 -12.43 2.23 -12.23
C ASN A 318 -13.90 2.62 -12.47
N GLY A 319 -14.11 3.83 -13.01
CA GLY A 319 -15.44 4.31 -13.38
C GLY A 319 -16.12 3.41 -14.42
N LEU A 320 -15.40 3.07 -15.49
CA LEU A 320 -15.87 2.20 -16.56
C LEU A 320 -16.20 0.78 -16.05
N ALA A 321 -15.29 0.16 -15.29
CA ALA A 321 -15.52 -1.18 -14.75
C ALA A 321 -16.73 -1.24 -13.81
N ARG A 322 -16.92 -0.19 -13.01
CA ARG A 322 -18.06 -0.07 -12.10
C ARG A 322 -19.39 0.05 -12.84
N SER A 323 -19.42 0.77 -13.97
CA SER A 323 -20.66 0.96 -14.75
C SER A 323 -20.96 -0.20 -15.70
N ALA A 324 -19.93 -0.74 -16.38
CA ALA A 324 -20.10 -1.77 -17.39
C ALA A 324 -20.29 -3.19 -16.83
N ALA A 325 -19.59 -3.51 -15.72
CA ALA A 325 -19.58 -4.86 -15.15
C ALA A 325 -19.60 -4.84 -13.62
N PRO A 326 -20.69 -4.40 -12.97
CA PRO A 326 -20.74 -4.20 -11.51
C PRO A 326 -20.49 -5.48 -10.69
N SER A 327 -20.93 -6.64 -11.15
CA SER A 327 -20.67 -7.92 -10.47
C SER A 327 -19.18 -8.29 -10.50
N PHE A 328 -18.53 -8.12 -11.65
CA PHE A 328 -17.10 -8.35 -11.80
C PHE A 328 -16.28 -7.32 -11.02
N TYR A 329 -16.70 -6.05 -11.05
CA TYR A 329 -16.11 -5.01 -10.23
C TYR A 329 -16.16 -5.35 -8.73
N ASN A 330 -17.27 -5.88 -8.25
CA ASN A 330 -17.41 -6.31 -6.86
C ASN A 330 -16.44 -7.45 -6.51
N LEU A 331 -16.22 -8.39 -7.40
CA LEU A 331 -15.23 -9.45 -7.23
C LEU A 331 -13.81 -8.85 -7.12
N LEU A 332 -13.45 -7.96 -8.04
CA LEU A 332 -12.14 -7.33 -8.10
C LEU A 332 -11.84 -6.40 -6.91
N THR A 333 -12.86 -5.79 -6.33
CA THR A 333 -12.71 -4.82 -5.22
C THR A 333 -13.15 -5.38 -3.86
N GLY A 334 -13.58 -6.63 -3.80
CA GLY A 334 -14.08 -7.25 -2.57
C GLY A 334 -15.37 -6.58 -2.05
N SER A 335 -16.31 -6.25 -2.95
CA SER A 335 -17.62 -5.66 -2.61
C SER A 335 -17.52 -4.34 -1.81
N ARG A 336 -16.55 -3.48 -2.17
CA ARG A 336 -16.36 -2.15 -1.56
C ARG A 336 -17.25 -1.06 -2.17
N MET A 337 -18.30 -1.42 -2.92
CA MET A 337 -19.30 -0.44 -3.31
C MET A 337 -20.02 0.06 -2.06
N GLN A 338 -19.98 1.37 -1.83
CA GLN A 338 -20.95 2.00 -0.93
C GLN A 338 -22.35 1.83 -1.56
N PRO A 339 -23.38 1.44 -0.79
CA PRO A 339 -24.74 1.61 -1.24
C PRO A 339 -24.89 3.07 -1.68
N ARG A 340 -25.46 3.32 -2.86
CA ARG A 340 -25.96 4.66 -3.19
C ARG A 340 -26.77 5.11 -2.00
N ALA A 341 -26.41 6.22 -1.36
CA ALA A 341 -27.26 6.86 -0.38
C ALA A 341 -28.62 7.01 -1.09
N SER A 342 -29.61 6.23 -0.64
CA SER A 342 -30.99 6.47 -1.00
C SER A 342 -31.23 7.92 -0.58
N VAL A 343 -31.49 8.78 -1.55
CA VAL A 343 -31.97 10.12 -1.31
C VAL A 343 -33.18 9.92 -0.40
N LEU A 344 -32.97 10.16 0.91
CA LEU A 344 -34.05 10.33 1.84
C LEU A 344 -34.79 11.57 1.33
N THR A 345 -35.81 11.36 0.52
CA THR A 345 -36.90 12.28 0.33
C THR A 345 -37.49 12.51 1.71
N VAL A 346 -36.98 13.53 2.39
CA VAL A 346 -37.65 14.09 3.56
C VAL A 346 -39.02 14.52 3.05
N ASP A 347 -40.02 13.70 3.38
CA ASP A 347 -41.40 13.99 3.14
C ASP A 347 -41.80 15.24 3.94
N ARG A 348 -41.75 16.40 3.25
CA ARG A 348 -42.24 17.69 3.74
C ARG A 348 -43.77 17.70 3.71
N ARG A 349 -44.40 16.72 4.31
CA ARG A 349 -45.84 16.71 4.54
C ARG A 349 -46.15 16.33 5.98
N GLN A 350 -45.93 17.26 6.89
CA GLN A 350 -46.65 17.32 8.16
C GLN A 350 -46.22 18.56 8.96
N THR A 351 -46.65 19.74 8.52
CA THR A 351 -46.88 20.90 9.41
C THR A 351 -47.84 21.84 8.71
N THR A 352 -49.12 21.42 8.60
CA THR A 352 -50.29 22.33 8.50
C THR A 352 -51.49 21.57 9.06
N SER A 353 -51.67 21.65 10.37
CA SER A 353 -52.96 21.63 11.07
C SER A 353 -52.69 21.69 12.58
N GLU A 354 -52.97 22.81 13.09
CA GLU A 354 -53.46 23.34 14.38
C GLU A 354 -52.58 24.41 14.99
#